data_3b575aa1bc6ebb3df59fb56fe71f25e7
#
_entry.id   3b575aa1bc6ebb3df59fb56fe71f25e7
#
_cell.length_a   1.000
_cell.length_b   1.000
_cell.length_c   1.000
_cell.angle_alpha   90.00
_cell.angle_beta   90.00
_cell.angle_gamma   90.00
#
_symmetry.space_group_name_H-M   'P 1'
#
loop_
_entity.id
_entity.type
_entity.pdbx_description
1 polymer ?
#
loop_
_entity_poly.entity_id
_entity_poly.type
_entity_poly.pdbx_seq_one_letter_code
_entity_poly.pdbx_strand_id
1 'polypeptide(L)'
;MTDAEKLAVLKGDLQMLTNTQDEYLTFLLGAAAAAMSREGITDDSTADYNAAQVEYAAYLFRKRAGSTTGSGVFAPSGGDTAMPRFLRRHLNNILMAQKVNA
;
A
#
# COMPACT_ATOMS: atom_id res chain seq x y z
N MET A 1 11.68 -3.26 -9.54
CA MET A 1 11.47 -4.40 -8.62
C MET A 1 10.53 -5.39 -9.22
N THR A 2 10.83 -6.64 -9.03
CA THR A 2 9.91 -7.69 -9.46
C THR A 2 8.80 -7.84 -8.44
N ASP A 3 7.76 -8.55 -8.80
CA ASP A 3 6.67 -8.80 -7.87
C ASP A 3 7.16 -9.60 -6.66
N ALA A 4 8.08 -10.53 -6.87
CA ALA A 4 8.63 -11.31 -5.75
C ALA A 4 9.43 -10.42 -4.80
N GLU A 5 10.15 -9.47 -5.33
CA GLU A 5 10.91 -8.53 -4.49
C GLU A 5 9.97 -7.63 -3.69
N LYS A 6 8.91 -7.14 -4.32
CA LYS A 6 7.93 -6.31 -3.62
C LYS A 6 7.26 -7.10 -2.51
N LEU A 7 6.94 -8.35 -2.77
CA LEU A 7 6.33 -9.21 -1.77
C LEU A 7 7.28 -9.39 -0.59
N ALA A 8 8.56 -9.62 -0.86
CA ALA A 8 9.54 -9.81 0.21
C ALA A 8 9.67 -8.55 1.07
N VAL A 9 9.70 -7.37 0.45
CA VAL A 9 9.79 -6.12 1.19
C VAL A 9 8.53 -5.91 2.03
N LEU A 10 7.37 -6.18 1.46
CA LEU A 10 6.11 -6.03 2.18
C LEU A 10 6.06 -6.98 3.39
N LYS A 11 6.47 -8.22 3.22
CA LYS A 11 6.51 -9.17 4.33
C LYS A 11 7.46 -8.70 5.41
N GLY A 12 8.60 -8.14 5.03
CA GLY A 12 9.52 -7.57 6.00
C GLY A 12 8.92 -6.42 6.78
N ASP A 13 8.21 -5.54 6.09
CA ASP A 13 7.56 -4.41 6.73
C ASP A 13 6.47 -4.86 7.70
N LEU A 14 5.77 -5.93 7.36
CA LEU A 14 4.70 -6.46 8.20
C LEU A 14 5.22 -7.48 9.21
N GLN A 15 6.52 -7.76 9.18
CA GLN A 15 7.16 -8.73 10.06
C GLN A 15 6.57 -10.13 9.95
N MET A 16 6.26 -10.54 8.73
CA MET A 16 5.71 -11.85 8.48
C MET A 16 6.79 -12.85 8.15
N LEU A 17 6.84 -13.95 8.88
CA LEU A 17 7.86 -14.95 8.69
C LEU A 17 7.37 -16.19 7.93
N THR A 18 6.07 -16.30 7.71
CA THR A 18 5.51 -17.45 7.02
C THR A 18 4.98 -17.07 5.67
N ASN A 19 4.64 -18.07 4.86
CA ASN A 19 4.14 -17.84 3.52
C ASN A 19 2.62 -17.97 3.43
N THR A 20 1.94 -18.07 4.55
CA THR A 20 0.50 -18.35 4.52
C THR A 20 -0.33 -17.21 3.94
N GLN A 21 0.21 -16.00 3.93
CA GLN A 21 -0.53 -14.85 3.42
C GLN A 21 0.01 -14.35 2.08
N ASP A 22 0.91 -15.09 1.46
CA ASP A 22 1.57 -14.59 0.25
C ASP A 22 0.58 -14.26 -0.86
N GLU A 23 -0.43 -15.09 -1.08
CA GLU A 23 -1.40 -14.80 -2.13
C GLU A 23 -2.18 -13.53 -1.83
N TYR A 24 -2.58 -13.36 -0.58
CA TYR A 24 -3.34 -12.18 -0.20
C TYR A 24 -2.48 -10.92 -0.30
N LEU A 25 -1.22 -11.00 0.13
CA LEU A 25 -0.32 -9.84 0.04
C LEU A 25 -0.04 -9.48 -1.42
N THR A 26 0.09 -10.49 -2.29
CA THR A 26 0.26 -10.23 -3.72
C THR A 26 -0.97 -9.54 -4.29
N PHE A 27 -2.15 -9.97 -3.86
CA PHE A 27 -3.39 -9.32 -4.25
C PHE A 27 -3.41 -7.85 -3.79
N LEU A 28 -2.94 -7.58 -2.58
CA LEU A 28 -2.91 -6.20 -2.07
C LEU A 28 -1.91 -5.33 -2.83
N LEU A 29 -0.79 -5.90 -3.26
CA LEU A 29 0.14 -5.15 -4.11
C LEU A 29 -0.53 -4.73 -5.41
N GLY A 30 -1.31 -5.62 -6.00
CA GLY A 30 -2.06 -5.29 -7.21
C GLY A 30 -3.15 -4.25 -6.95
N ALA A 31 -3.83 -4.36 -5.82
CA ALA A 31 -4.85 -3.39 -5.45
C ALA A 31 -4.23 -2.01 -5.20
N ALA A 32 -3.03 -1.97 -4.61
CA ALA A 32 -2.32 -0.72 -4.41
C ALA A 32 -1.96 -0.07 -5.74
N ALA A 33 -1.46 -0.86 -6.69
CA ALA A 33 -1.13 -0.34 -8.01
C ALA A 33 -2.37 0.20 -8.71
N ALA A 34 -3.49 -0.49 -8.61
CA ALA A 34 -4.73 -0.05 -9.22
C ALA A 34 -5.21 1.26 -8.58
N ALA A 35 -5.09 1.38 -7.27
CA ALA A 35 -5.49 2.60 -6.58
C ALA A 35 -4.60 3.77 -6.99
N MET A 36 -3.30 3.55 -7.11
CA MET A 36 -2.39 4.59 -7.56
C MET A 36 -2.71 5.03 -8.99
N SER A 37 -3.05 4.08 -9.84
CA SER A 37 -3.42 4.39 -11.22
C SER A 37 -4.68 5.24 -11.26
N ARG A 38 -5.64 4.97 -10.41
CA ARG A 38 -6.86 5.77 -10.35
C ARG A 38 -6.58 7.21 -9.92
N GLU A 39 -5.48 7.44 -9.22
CA GLU A 39 -5.09 8.78 -8.85
C GLU A 39 -4.18 9.44 -9.89
N GLY A 40 -3.93 8.78 -10.99
CA GLY A 40 -3.10 9.33 -12.04
C GLY A 40 -1.62 8.95 -11.97
N ILE A 41 -1.24 8.09 -11.03
CA ILE A 41 0.15 7.67 -10.89
C ILE A 41 0.33 6.41 -11.73
N THR A 42 0.94 6.57 -12.90
CA THR A 42 1.03 5.49 -13.86
C THR A 42 2.45 5.06 -14.21
N ASP A 43 3.45 5.87 -13.83
CA ASP A 43 4.82 5.51 -14.16
C ASP A 43 5.34 4.56 -13.09
N ASP A 44 5.31 3.27 -13.39
CA ASP A 44 5.69 2.23 -12.45
C ASP A 44 7.16 1.85 -12.53
N SER A 45 7.96 2.65 -13.22
CA SER A 45 9.37 2.32 -13.40
C SER A 45 10.29 2.90 -12.33
N THR A 46 9.78 3.75 -11.46
CA THR A 46 10.65 4.43 -10.50
C THR A 46 10.73 3.71 -9.17
N ALA A 47 11.82 3.94 -8.46
CA ALA A 47 11.97 3.39 -7.11
C ALA A 47 10.91 3.96 -6.18
N ASP A 48 10.57 5.24 -6.36
CA ASP A 48 9.55 5.86 -5.52
C ASP A 48 8.19 5.21 -5.72
N TYR A 49 7.84 4.85 -6.95
CA TYR A 49 6.60 4.15 -7.20
C TYR A 49 6.59 2.80 -6.48
N ASN A 50 7.69 2.05 -6.59
CA ASN A 50 7.74 0.73 -5.95
C ASN A 50 7.62 0.85 -4.43
N ALA A 51 8.30 1.83 -3.84
CA ALA A 51 8.22 2.05 -2.40
C ALA A 51 6.79 2.43 -1.99
N ALA A 52 6.15 3.30 -2.76
CA ALA A 52 4.79 3.72 -2.46
C ALA A 52 3.80 2.57 -2.60
N GLN A 53 4.00 1.72 -3.60
CA GLN A 53 3.13 0.56 -3.79
C GLN A 53 3.18 -0.37 -2.58
N VAL A 54 4.39 -0.63 -2.07
CA VAL A 54 4.55 -1.47 -0.89
C VAL A 54 3.93 -0.81 0.34
N GLU A 55 4.15 0.49 0.53
CA GLU A 55 3.56 1.21 1.65
C GLU A 55 2.04 1.20 1.57
N TYR A 56 1.48 1.36 0.38
CA TYR A 56 0.04 1.37 0.20
C TYR A 56 -0.52 -0.02 0.50
N ALA A 57 0.14 -1.08 0.05
CA ALA A 57 -0.30 -2.44 0.32
C ALA A 57 -0.27 -2.71 1.83
N ALA A 58 0.76 -2.24 2.53
CA ALA A 58 0.84 -2.39 3.99
C ALA A 58 -0.30 -1.64 4.67
N TYR A 59 -0.63 -0.45 4.20
CA TYR A 59 -1.75 0.31 4.73
C TYR A 59 -3.06 -0.47 4.53
N LEU A 60 -3.26 -1.05 3.35
CA LEU A 60 -4.48 -1.83 3.09
C LEU A 60 -4.56 -3.05 4.00
N PHE A 61 -3.43 -3.71 4.23
CA PHE A 61 -3.39 -4.86 5.11
C PHE A 61 -3.77 -4.45 6.54
N ARG A 62 -3.17 -3.39 7.04
CA ARG A 62 -3.42 -2.93 8.41
C ARG A 62 -4.84 -2.41 8.57
N LYS A 63 -5.36 -1.77 7.54
CA LYS A 63 -6.73 -1.29 7.56
C LYS A 63 -7.69 -2.46 7.71
N ARG A 64 -7.48 -3.52 6.93
CA ARG A 64 -8.35 -4.67 7.02
C ARG A 64 -8.22 -5.37 8.36
N ALA A 65 -6.99 -5.54 8.84
CA ALA A 65 -6.76 -6.19 10.13
C ALA A 65 -7.45 -5.39 11.24
N GLY A 66 -7.35 -4.09 11.19
CA GLY A 66 -8.00 -3.25 12.17
C GLY A 66 -9.51 -3.35 12.13
N SER A 67 -10.07 -3.50 10.92
CA SER A 67 -11.51 -3.56 10.84
C SER A 67 -12.05 -4.93 11.21
N THR A 68 -11.21 -5.96 11.20
CA THR A 68 -11.70 -7.28 11.61
C THR A 68 -11.42 -7.57 13.06
N THR A 69 -10.47 -6.89 13.68
CA THR A 69 -10.09 -7.23 14.99
C THR A 69 -10.87 -6.47 15.98
N GLY A 70 -11.81 -6.97 16.51
CA GLY A 70 -12.54 -6.38 17.60
C GLY A 70 -13.10 -5.08 17.27
N SER A 71 -12.96 -4.81 16.13
CA SER A 71 -13.35 -3.54 15.83
C SER A 71 -14.78 -3.36 15.95
N GLY A 72 -15.48 -4.36 15.94
CA GLY A 72 -16.90 -4.22 15.93
C GLY A 72 -17.36 -3.19 16.92
N VAL A 73 -16.73 -3.14 18.03
CA VAL A 73 -17.21 -2.28 19.07
C VAL A 73 -16.64 -0.89 19.01
N PHE A 74 -15.37 -0.84 18.75
CA PHE A 74 -14.79 0.44 18.88
C PHE A 74 -14.34 0.97 17.58
N ALA A 75 -14.73 0.36 16.57
CA ALA A 75 -14.32 0.80 15.35
C ALA A 75 -15.01 2.02 15.08
N PRO A 76 -14.84 2.91 15.64
CA PRO A 76 -15.52 4.04 15.45
C PRO A 76 -15.06 4.42 14.13
N SER A 77 -15.65 5.23 13.66
CA SER A 77 -15.30 5.71 12.49
C SER A 77 -13.89 5.82 12.38
N GLY A 78 -13.35 5.92 13.37
CA GLY A 78 -12.02 6.13 13.32
C GLY A 78 -11.37 5.07 12.61
N GLY A 79 -11.89 4.05 12.83
CA GLY A 79 -11.28 2.97 12.30
C GLY A 79 -10.98 3.18 10.91
N ASP A 80 -11.66 4.02 10.40
CA ASP A 80 -11.49 4.16 9.24
C ASP A 80 -10.39 4.77 8.88
N THR A 81 -9.73 4.82 9.27
CA THR A 81 -8.68 4.53 8.60
C THR A 81 -8.43 5.43 7.48
N ALA A 82 -8.33 6.61 7.74
CA ALA A 82 -7.84 7.55 6.80
C ALA A 82 -6.40 7.15 6.46
N MET A 83 -6.01 7.35 5.25
CA MET A 83 -4.66 7.06 4.84
C MET A 83 -3.66 7.89 5.67
N PRO A 84 -2.56 7.28 6.10
CA PRO A 84 -1.54 8.02 6.83
C PRO A 84 -1.03 9.21 6.04
N ARG A 85 -0.75 10.30 6.74
CA ARG A 85 -0.31 11.52 6.07
C ARG A 85 0.95 11.34 5.25
N PHE A 86 1.90 10.57 5.74
CA PHE A 86 3.15 10.43 5.01
C PHE A 86 2.93 9.65 3.72
N LEU A 87 2.02 8.70 3.71
CA LEU A 87 1.70 7.98 2.49
C LEU A 87 1.00 8.92 1.50
N ARG A 88 0.04 9.71 1.97
CA ARG A 88 -0.63 10.66 1.10
C ARG A 88 0.36 11.67 0.53
N ARG A 89 1.31 12.13 1.33
CA ARG A 89 2.32 13.06 0.85
C ARG A 89 3.23 12.38 -0.18
N HIS A 90 3.61 11.13 0.06
CA HIS A 90 4.47 10.40 -0.85
C HIS A 90 3.77 10.23 -2.22
N LEU A 91 2.50 9.85 -2.20
CA LEU A 91 1.74 9.71 -3.45
C LEU A 91 1.62 11.04 -4.18
N ASN A 92 1.35 12.11 -3.46
CA ASN A 92 1.25 13.43 -4.08
C ASN A 92 2.58 13.86 -4.70
N ASN A 93 3.69 13.57 -4.03
CA ASN A 93 5.01 13.92 -4.56
C ASN A 93 5.31 13.13 -5.83
N ILE A 94 4.93 11.86 -5.88
CA ILE A 94 5.14 11.04 -7.07
C ILE A 94 4.30 11.59 -8.22
N LEU A 95 3.07 11.93 -7.95
CA LEU A 95 2.17 12.46 -8.97
C LEU A 95 2.71 13.76 -9.53
N MET A 96 3.21 14.65 -8.65
CA MET A 96 3.77 15.92 -9.10
C MET A 96 5.02 15.70 -9.95
N ALA A 97 5.90 14.79 -9.54
CA ALA A 97 7.11 14.51 -10.30
C ALA A 97 6.76 13.92 -11.67
N GLN A 98 5.76 13.06 -11.72
CA GLN A 98 5.31 12.48 -12.96
C GLN A 98 4.78 13.55 -13.91
N LYS A 99 4.01 14.50 -13.39
CA LYS A 99 3.44 15.57 -14.21
C LYS A 99 4.53 16.48 -14.76
N VAL A 100 5.55 16.75 -13.97
CA VAL A 100 6.62 17.62 -14.40
C VAL A 100 7.43 16.96 -15.52
N ASN A 101 7.58 15.65 -15.45
CA ASN A 101 8.38 14.95 -16.44
C ASN A 101 7.58 14.47 -17.64
N ALA A 102 6.32 14.74 -17.67
CA ALA A 102 5.46 14.25 -18.76
C ALA A 102 5.57 15.08 -20.02
#